data_479b2c812425fecaa2e9f9a751ca556e
#
_entry.id   479b2c812425fecaa2e9f9a751ca556e
#
_cell.length_a   1.000
_cell.length_b   1.000
_cell.length_c   1.000
_cell.angle_alpha   90.00
_cell.angle_beta   90.00
_cell.angle_gamma   90.00
#
_symmetry.space_group_name_H-M   'P 1'
#
loop_
_entity.id
_entity.type
_entity.pdbx_description
1 polymer ?
#
loop_
_entity_poly.entity_id
_entity_poly.type
_entity_poly.pdbx_seq_one_letter_code
_entity_poly.pdbx_strand_id
1 'polypeptide(L)'
;MKTLRFLVVVLAALIALPVFAQDKPASNMEIVRQKIKADKKLLVAANMELTETEAKGFWPVYEAYQTDLAALNARLVRLIKSYADQYNAKNLTDDGAKQLLQEGLAIEAGEVSLRQGMEAKLLAVLPARKAARYLQIENKIRAIIKYELASEIPLVP
;
A
#
# COMPACT_ATOMS: atom_id res chain seq x y z
N MET A 1 5.45 -13.17 -21.31
CA MET A 1 6.69 -12.59 -20.75
C MET A 1 6.70 -11.05 -20.65
N LYS A 2 5.70 -10.33 -21.17
CA LYS A 2 5.60 -8.84 -21.07
C LYS A 2 4.87 -8.36 -19.79
N THR A 3 4.06 -9.21 -19.19
CA THR A 3 3.14 -8.87 -18.10
C THR A 3 3.82 -8.60 -16.75
N LEU A 4 4.80 -9.41 -16.38
CA LEU A 4 5.46 -9.25 -15.06
C LEU A 4 6.32 -7.98 -14.94
N ARG A 5 6.81 -7.44 -16.08
CA ARG A 5 7.51 -6.13 -16.09
C ARG A 5 6.57 -4.95 -15.83
N PHE A 6 5.31 -5.06 -16.25
CA PHE A 6 4.29 -4.04 -16.04
C PHE A 6 3.85 -3.95 -14.56
N LEU A 7 3.78 -5.09 -13.88
CA LEU A 7 3.37 -5.18 -12.48
C LEU A 7 4.32 -4.41 -11.54
N VAL A 8 5.62 -4.53 -11.77
CA VAL A 8 6.63 -3.80 -10.97
C VAL A 8 6.47 -2.28 -11.11
N VAL A 9 5.96 -1.81 -12.25
CA VAL A 9 5.73 -0.38 -12.52
C VAL A 9 4.52 0.14 -11.75
N VAL A 10 3.41 -0.60 -11.74
CA VAL A 10 2.17 -0.17 -11.05
C VAL A 10 2.35 -0.22 -9.54
N LEU A 11 3.01 -1.26 -9.02
CA LEU A 11 3.24 -1.41 -7.58
C LEU A 11 4.25 -0.39 -7.03
N ALA A 12 5.25 0.00 -7.84
CA ALA A 12 6.20 1.05 -7.48
C ALA A 12 5.52 2.42 -7.27
N ALA A 13 4.34 2.63 -7.84
CA ALA A 13 3.56 3.85 -7.68
C ALA A 13 2.92 4.03 -6.30
N LEU A 14 2.79 2.96 -5.50
CA LEU A 14 2.15 3.00 -4.18
C LEU A 14 3.11 3.21 -3.00
N ILE A 15 4.42 3.28 -3.27
CA ILE A 15 5.44 3.35 -2.22
C ILE A 15 6.06 4.74 -2.15
N ALA A 16 5.71 5.50 -1.12
CA ALA A 16 6.48 6.65 -0.69
C ALA A 16 7.58 6.18 0.27
N LEU A 17 8.82 6.07 -0.21
CA LEU A 17 9.99 5.98 0.67
C LEU A 17 10.44 7.41 1.01
N PRO A 18 10.86 7.71 2.25
CA PRO A 18 11.53 8.96 2.53
C PRO A 18 12.91 8.93 1.86
N VAL A 19 13.07 9.71 0.80
CA VAL A 19 14.37 9.94 0.17
C VAL A 19 14.96 11.17 0.82
N PHE A 20 16.09 11.00 1.49
CA PHE A 20 16.95 12.12 1.88
C PHE A 20 17.38 12.89 0.62
N ALA A 21 17.22 14.20 0.69
CA ALA A 21 17.41 15.11 -0.42
C ALA A 21 18.79 14.96 -1.09
N GLN A 22 18.79 14.61 -2.36
CA GLN A 22 19.79 15.01 -3.34
C GLN A 22 19.02 15.56 -4.53
N ASP A 23 19.39 16.77 -4.97
CA ASP A 23 18.83 17.48 -6.12
C ASP A 23 19.07 16.72 -7.43
N LYS A 24 18.33 15.63 -7.63
CA LYS A 24 18.17 14.97 -8.94
C LYS A 24 16.79 15.30 -9.47
N PRO A 25 16.65 15.62 -10.76
CA PRO A 25 15.32 15.81 -11.36
C PRO A 25 14.46 14.59 -11.04
N ALA A 26 13.26 14.85 -10.51
CA ALA A 26 12.32 13.80 -10.12
C ALA A 26 12.12 12.85 -11.31
N SER A 27 12.36 11.54 -11.09
CA SER A 27 12.14 10.54 -12.14
C SER A 27 10.65 10.49 -12.49
N ASN A 28 10.30 10.12 -13.73
CA ASN A 28 8.90 9.95 -14.15
C ASN A 28 8.11 9.07 -13.16
N MET A 29 8.77 8.11 -12.54
CA MET A 29 8.18 7.23 -11.52
C MET A 29 7.83 7.96 -10.23
N GLU A 30 8.67 8.90 -9.79
CA GLU A 30 8.40 9.70 -8.60
C GLU A 30 7.20 10.64 -8.83
N ILE A 31 7.09 11.25 -9.99
CA ILE A 31 5.94 12.07 -10.38
C ILE A 31 4.64 11.24 -10.35
N VAL A 32 4.67 10.01 -10.88
CA VAL A 32 3.53 9.09 -10.86
C VAL A 32 3.14 8.70 -9.43
N ARG A 33 4.12 8.38 -8.57
CA ARG A 33 3.86 8.08 -7.14
C ARG A 33 3.21 9.23 -6.40
N GLN A 34 3.73 10.45 -6.58
CA GLN A 34 3.16 11.63 -5.95
C GLN A 34 1.74 11.91 -6.43
N LYS A 35 1.47 11.71 -7.72
CA LYS A 35 0.13 11.84 -8.28
C LYS A 35 -0.85 10.84 -7.66
N ILE A 36 -0.50 9.56 -7.61
CA ILE A 36 -1.36 8.53 -7.00
C ILE A 36 -1.62 8.82 -5.51
N LYS A 37 -0.60 9.24 -4.77
CA LYS A 37 -0.76 9.65 -3.37
C LYS A 37 -1.70 10.85 -3.23
N ALA A 38 -1.58 11.85 -4.11
CA ALA A 38 -2.46 13.01 -4.13
C ALA A 38 -3.89 12.63 -4.52
N ASP A 39 -4.07 11.80 -5.55
CA ASP A 39 -5.37 11.33 -6.01
C ASP A 39 -6.09 10.52 -4.91
N LYS A 40 -5.39 9.67 -4.17
CA LYS A 40 -5.93 8.93 -3.02
C LYS A 40 -6.42 9.88 -1.92
N LYS A 41 -5.64 10.90 -1.57
CA LYS A 41 -6.00 11.90 -0.56
C LYS A 41 -7.24 12.68 -0.99
N LEU A 42 -7.31 13.09 -2.26
CA LEU A 42 -8.48 13.77 -2.83
C LEU A 42 -9.73 12.88 -2.79
N LEU A 43 -9.59 11.60 -3.14
CA LEU A 43 -10.69 10.64 -3.08
C LEU A 43 -11.21 10.49 -1.65
N VAL A 44 -10.31 10.38 -0.67
CA VAL A 44 -10.68 10.32 0.76
C VAL A 44 -11.38 11.61 1.18
N ALA A 45 -10.82 12.78 0.84
CA ALA A 45 -11.39 14.08 1.18
C ALA A 45 -12.82 14.24 0.62
N ALA A 46 -13.03 13.88 -0.65
CA ALA A 46 -14.33 13.99 -1.33
C ALA A 46 -15.41 13.08 -0.72
N ASN A 47 -15.01 11.95 -0.09
CA ASN A 47 -15.97 10.97 0.43
C ASN A 47 -16.16 11.03 1.95
N MET A 48 -15.33 11.79 2.69
CA MET A 48 -15.39 11.84 4.14
C MET A 48 -16.33 12.92 4.70
N GLU A 49 -16.63 13.97 3.92
CA GLU A 49 -17.52 15.07 4.33
C GLU A 49 -17.15 15.62 5.74
N LEU A 50 -15.86 15.90 5.94
CA LEU A 50 -15.34 16.35 7.23
C LEU A 50 -15.69 17.82 7.48
N THR A 51 -16.09 18.14 8.72
CA THR A 51 -16.08 19.51 9.19
C THR A 51 -14.63 20.00 9.35
N GLU A 52 -14.43 21.32 9.48
CA GLU A 52 -13.08 21.88 9.71
C GLU A 52 -12.39 21.30 10.96
N THR A 53 -13.15 21.13 12.03
CA THR A 53 -12.65 20.56 13.29
C THR A 53 -12.25 19.11 13.12
N GLU A 54 -13.09 18.29 12.49
CA GLU A 54 -12.78 16.89 12.18
C GLU A 54 -11.59 16.77 11.27
N ALA A 55 -11.48 17.61 10.25
CA ALA A 55 -10.36 17.62 9.33
C ALA A 55 -9.01 17.88 10.02
N LYS A 56 -8.97 18.85 10.95
CA LYS A 56 -7.76 19.14 11.73
C LYS A 56 -7.28 17.94 12.54
N GLY A 57 -8.19 17.15 13.10
CA GLY A 57 -7.82 15.93 13.85
C GLY A 57 -7.52 14.73 12.94
N PHE A 58 -8.29 14.57 11.86
CA PHE A 58 -8.21 13.41 10.97
C PHE A 58 -6.94 13.36 10.13
N TRP A 59 -6.55 14.47 9.47
CA TRP A 59 -5.43 14.44 8.52
C TRP A 59 -4.10 14.00 9.14
N PRO A 60 -3.72 14.40 10.36
CA PRO A 60 -2.52 13.86 11.00
C PRO A 60 -2.58 12.33 11.20
N VAL A 61 -3.73 11.78 11.58
CA VAL A 61 -3.94 10.33 11.74
C VAL A 61 -3.83 9.62 10.39
N TYR A 62 -4.45 10.20 9.35
CA TYR A 62 -4.35 9.71 7.98
C TYR A 62 -2.90 9.65 7.49
N GLU A 63 -2.14 10.74 7.63
CA GLU A 63 -0.74 10.80 7.14
C GLU A 63 0.16 9.80 7.87
N ALA A 64 0.01 9.66 9.19
CA ALA A 64 0.74 8.66 9.95
C ALA A 64 0.42 7.23 9.45
N TYR A 65 -0.86 6.92 9.26
CA TYR A 65 -1.28 5.63 8.72
C TYR A 65 -0.72 5.37 7.31
N GLN A 66 -0.76 6.37 6.41
CA GLN A 66 -0.22 6.23 5.06
C GLN A 66 1.29 6.01 5.07
N THR A 67 2.01 6.60 6.02
CA THR A 67 3.45 6.38 6.19
C THR A 67 3.75 4.94 6.59
N ASP A 68 3.04 4.42 7.58
CA ASP A 68 3.22 3.04 8.05
C ASP A 68 2.79 2.03 6.97
N LEU A 69 1.69 2.31 6.27
CA LEU A 69 1.22 1.50 5.15
C LEU A 69 2.24 1.47 4.01
N ALA A 70 2.91 2.59 3.73
CA ALA A 70 3.96 2.64 2.72
C ALA A 70 5.14 1.71 3.04
N ALA A 71 5.50 1.57 4.32
CA ALA A 71 6.54 0.63 4.75
C ALA A 71 6.14 -0.83 4.49
N LEU A 72 4.87 -1.20 4.77
CA LEU A 72 4.35 -2.54 4.45
C LEU A 72 4.29 -2.79 2.94
N ASN A 73 3.84 -1.79 2.17
CA ASN A 73 3.82 -1.88 0.71
C ASN A 73 5.22 -2.07 0.13
N ALA A 74 6.24 -1.43 0.72
CA ALA A 74 7.62 -1.63 0.31
C ALA A 74 8.09 -3.07 0.54
N ARG A 75 7.64 -3.74 1.62
CA ARG A 75 7.90 -5.17 1.85
C ARG A 75 7.22 -6.01 0.79
N LEU A 76 5.95 -5.74 0.50
CA LEU A 76 5.19 -6.44 -0.53
C LEU A 76 5.85 -6.35 -1.92
N VAL A 77 6.35 -5.19 -2.30
CA VAL A 77 7.09 -5.02 -3.56
C VAL A 77 8.34 -5.88 -3.60
N ARG A 78 9.12 -5.91 -2.52
CA ARG A 78 10.31 -6.77 -2.44
C ARG A 78 9.95 -8.25 -2.53
N LEU A 79 8.87 -8.66 -1.87
CA LEU A 79 8.35 -10.03 -1.94
C LEU A 79 7.99 -10.41 -3.38
N ILE A 80 7.20 -9.58 -4.07
CA ILE A 80 6.77 -9.83 -5.45
C ILE A 80 7.98 -9.85 -6.39
N LYS A 81 8.93 -8.92 -6.19
CA LYS A 81 10.16 -8.91 -7.00
C LYS A 81 10.97 -10.20 -6.80
N SER A 82 11.16 -10.62 -5.55
CA SER A 82 11.88 -11.86 -5.24
C SER A 82 11.21 -13.08 -5.86
N TYR A 83 9.88 -13.15 -5.79
CA TYR A 83 9.13 -14.20 -6.48
C TYR A 83 9.31 -14.14 -7.99
N ALA A 84 9.17 -12.98 -8.60
CA ALA A 84 9.33 -12.80 -10.04
C ALA A 84 10.73 -13.21 -10.55
N ASP A 85 11.77 -12.84 -9.80
CA ASP A 85 13.16 -13.19 -10.14
C ASP A 85 13.34 -14.72 -10.12
N GLN A 86 12.85 -15.41 -9.08
CA GLN A 86 12.95 -16.87 -8.95
C GLN A 86 12.07 -17.62 -9.97
N TYR A 87 10.85 -17.12 -10.20
CA TYR A 87 9.93 -17.68 -11.19
C TYR A 87 10.50 -17.62 -12.61
N ASN A 88 11.01 -16.44 -13.01
CA ASN A 88 11.57 -16.24 -14.34
C ASN A 88 12.86 -17.03 -14.57
N ALA A 89 13.68 -17.18 -13.54
CA ALA A 89 14.90 -17.98 -13.58
C ALA A 89 14.62 -19.49 -13.49
N LYS A 90 13.38 -19.91 -13.22
CA LYS A 90 12.98 -21.32 -13.02
C LYS A 90 13.80 -22.01 -11.93
N ASN A 91 14.16 -21.28 -10.88
CA ASN A 91 14.99 -21.78 -9.76
C ASN A 91 14.31 -21.63 -8.40
N LEU A 92 12.98 -21.47 -8.38
CA LEU A 92 12.22 -21.47 -7.12
C LEU A 92 12.31 -22.84 -6.47
N THR A 93 12.90 -22.88 -5.26
CA THR A 93 13.02 -24.06 -4.42
C THR A 93 11.91 -24.11 -3.36
N ASP A 94 11.69 -25.25 -2.72
CA ASP A 94 10.75 -25.39 -1.60
C ASP A 94 11.09 -24.44 -0.44
N ASP A 95 12.38 -24.27 -0.13
CA ASP A 95 12.82 -23.33 0.89
C ASP A 95 12.56 -21.87 0.48
N GLY A 96 12.79 -21.53 -0.78
CA GLY A 96 12.43 -20.24 -1.34
C GLY A 96 10.92 -19.96 -1.28
N ALA A 97 10.12 -20.93 -1.68
CA ALA A 97 8.67 -20.87 -1.61
C ALA A 97 8.16 -20.70 -0.15
N LYS A 98 8.78 -21.43 0.80
CA LYS A 98 8.49 -21.30 2.23
C LYS A 98 8.78 -19.90 2.75
N GLN A 99 9.91 -19.30 2.37
CA GLN A 99 10.25 -17.93 2.77
C GLN A 99 9.27 -16.90 2.20
N LEU A 100 8.89 -17.04 0.92
CA LEU A 100 7.90 -16.19 0.28
C LEU A 100 6.54 -16.27 0.98
N LEU A 101 6.10 -17.50 1.32
CA LEU A 101 4.86 -17.73 2.07
C LEU A 101 4.89 -17.06 3.45
N GLN A 102 5.97 -17.25 4.21
CA GLN A 102 6.12 -16.67 5.54
C GLN A 102 6.11 -15.14 5.50
N GLU A 103 6.83 -14.53 4.56
CA GLU A 103 6.85 -13.07 4.39
C GLU A 103 5.49 -12.54 3.94
N GLY A 104 4.79 -13.24 3.04
CA GLY A 104 3.44 -12.88 2.61
C GLY A 104 2.47 -12.82 3.79
N LEU A 105 2.43 -13.87 4.61
CA LEU A 105 1.59 -13.93 5.80
C LEU A 105 1.97 -12.86 6.84
N ALA A 106 3.27 -12.57 7.02
CA ALA A 106 3.73 -11.52 7.92
C ALA A 106 3.30 -10.12 7.46
N ILE A 107 3.29 -9.85 6.14
CA ILE A 107 2.78 -8.60 5.58
C ILE A 107 1.27 -8.47 5.83
N GLU A 108 0.49 -9.53 5.60
CA GLU A 108 -0.96 -9.52 5.87
C GLU A 108 -1.28 -9.29 7.34
N ALA A 109 -0.57 -9.95 8.24
CA ALA A 109 -0.69 -9.73 9.69
C ALA A 109 -0.35 -8.28 10.06
N GLY A 110 0.70 -7.71 9.45
CA GLY A 110 1.08 -6.31 9.61
C GLY A 110 -0.01 -5.34 9.16
N GLU A 111 -0.68 -5.61 8.02
CA GLU A 111 -1.81 -4.81 7.55
C GLU A 111 -2.99 -4.83 8.54
N VAL A 112 -3.30 -5.99 9.13
CA VAL A 112 -4.36 -6.10 10.14
C VAL A 112 -4.01 -5.31 11.39
N SER A 113 -2.79 -5.51 11.90
CA SER A 113 -2.28 -4.80 13.08
C SER A 113 -2.30 -3.28 12.91
N LEU A 114 -1.84 -2.80 11.73
CA LEU A 114 -1.83 -1.38 11.41
C LEU A 114 -3.25 -0.77 11.44
N ARG A 115 -4.24 -1.47 10.88
CA ARG A 115 -5.64 -1.01 10.90
C ARG A 115 -6.24 -1.02 12.31
N GLN A 116 -5.96 -2.05 13.10
CA GLN A 116 -6.39 -2.11 14.51
C GLN A 116 -5.78 -0.97 15.32
N GLY A 117 -4.49 -0.69 15.13
CA GLY A 117 -3.82 0.42 15.80
C GLY A 117 -4.33 1.81 15.40
N MET A 118 -4.95 1.92 14.21
CA MET A 118 -5.56 3.17 13.74
C MET A 118 -6.96 3.41 14.34
N GLU A 119 -7.71 2.38 14.70
CA GLU A 119 -9.09 2.48 15.16
C GLU A 119 -9.24 3.47 16.33
N ALA A 120 -8.48 3.28 17.40
CA ALA A 120 -8.53 4.16 18.57
C ALA A 120 -8.18 5.61 18.22
N LYS A 121 -7.20 5.83 17.33
CA LYS A 121 -6.79 7.17 16.88
C LYS A 121 -7.90 7.86 16.08
N LEU A 122 -8.61 7.11 15.22
CA LEU A 122 -9.75 7.65 14.46
C LEU A 122 -10.92 7.99 15.37
N LEU A 123 -11.26 7.12 16.31
CA LEU A 123 -12.37 7.34 17.26
C LEU A 123 -12.11 8.52 18.22
N ALA A 124 -10.87 8.88 18.45
CA ALA A 124 -10.50 10.06 19.24
C ALA A 124 -10.78 11.40 18.51
N VAL A 125 -10.88 11.39 17.17
CA VAL A 125 -10.99 12.61 16.34
C VAL A 125 -12.23 12.64 15.45
N LEU A 126 -12.93 11.52 15.31
CA LEU A 126 -14.09 11.37 14.44
C LEU A 126 -15.26 10.68 15.16
N PRO A 127 -16.51 11.00 14.80
CA PRO A 127 -17.64 10.14 15.12
C PRO A 127 -17.45 8.74 14.53
N ALA A 128 -17.91 7.70 15.24
CA ALA A 128 -17.71 6.30 14.84
C ALA A 128 -18.19 6.00 13.41
N ARG A 129 -19.28 6.65 12.95
CA ARG A 129 -19.76 6.50 11.56
C ARG A 129 -18.73 6.97 10.53
N LYS A 130 -18.04 8.08 10.78
CA LYS A 130 -17.00 8.61 9.89
C LYS A 130 -15.72 7.80 9.97
N ALA A 131 -15.34 7.34 11.17
CA ALA A 131 -14.23 6.39 11.31
C ALA A 131 -14.48 5.10 10.52
N ALA A 132 -15.67 4.51 10.63
CA ALA A 132 -16.07 3.34 9.86
C ALA A 132 -16.07 3.61 8.34
N ARG A 133 -16.59 4.78 7.90
CA ARG A 133 -16.59 5.21 6.48
C ARG A 133 -15.16 5.26 5.94
N TYR A 134 -14.22 5.85 6.69
CA TYR A 134 -12.83 5.90 6.27
C TYR A 134 -12.22 4.50 6.09
N LEU A 135 -12.44 3.60 7.06
CA LEU A 135 -11.96 2.22 6.94
C LEU A 135 -12.58 1.48 5.74
N GLN A 136 -13.85 1.76 5.41
CA GLN A 136 -14.49 1.22 4.21
C GLN A 136 -13.84 1.75 2.92
N ILE A 137 -13.50 3.04 2.85
CA ILE A 137 -12.80 3.63 1.70
C ILE A 137 -11.43 2.97 1.53
N GLU A 138 -10.63 2.88 2.60
CA GLU A 138 -9.34 2.19 2.58
C GLU A 138 -9.47 0.73 2.13
N ASN A 139 -10.51 0.03 2.61
CA ASN A 139 -10.76 -1.35 2.24
C ASN A 139 -11.10 -1.52 0.75
N LYS A 140 -11.92 -0.62 0.20
CA LYS A 140 -12.25 -0.63 -1.24
C LYS A 140 -11.01 -0.40 -2.10
N ILE A 141 -10.19 0.60 -1.77
CA ILE A 141 -8.94 0.89 -2.50
C ILE A 141 -8.02 -0.34 -2.47
N ARG A 142 -7.84 -0.93 -1.29
CA ARG A 142 -7.01 -2.13 -1.13
C ARG A 142 -7.54 -3.34 -1.88
N ALA A 143 -8.85 -3.54 -1.90
CA ALA A 143 -9.47 -4.65 -2.63
C ALA A 143 -9.19 -4.58 -4.13
N ILE A 144 -9.26 -3.39 -4.73
CA ILE A 144 -8.91 -3.17 -6.13
C ILE A 144 -7.44 -3.53 -6.38
N ILE A 145 -6.53 -3.02 -5.55
CA ILE A 145 -5.09 -3.30 -5.67
C ILE A 145 -4.81 -4.80 -5.54
N LYS A 146 -5.40 -5.47 -4.54
CA LYS A 146 -5.22 -6.92 -4.35
C LYS A 146 -5.78 -7.72 -5.51
N TYR A 147 -6.90 -7.31 -6.10
CA TYR A 147 -7.45 -7.95 -7.28
C TYR A 147 -6.52 -7.85 -8.49
N GLU A 148 -5.99 -6.65 -8.77
CA GLU A 148 -5.05 -6.44 -9.86
C GLU A 148 -3.77 -7.27 -9.67
N LEU A 149 -3.21 -7.28 -8.44
CA LEU A 149 -2.04 -8.10 -8.13
C LEU A 149 -2.32 -9.60 -8.33
N ALA A 150 -3.47 -10.07 -7.86
CA ALA A 150 -3.84 -11.47 -7.99
C ALA A 150 -4.06 -11.89 -9.46
N SER A 151 -4.50 -10.96 -10.33
CA SER A 151 -4.68 -11.24 -11.76
C SER A 151 -3.37 -11.33 -12.53
N GLU A 152 -2.32 -10.65 -12.06
CA GLU A 152 -1.05 -10.54 -12.78
C GLU A 152 0.04 -11.51 -12.25
N ILE A 153 -0.04 -11.90 -10.98
CA ILE A 153 0.96 -12.79 -10.37
C ILE A 153 0.61 -14.25 -10.66
N PRO A 154 1.46 -14.99 -11.41
CA PRO A 154 1.21 -16.39 -11.68
C PRO A 154 1.30 -17.23 -10.41
N LEU A 155 0.64 -18.40 -10.42
CA LEU A 155 0.78 -19.38 -9.34
C LEU A 155 2.19 -19.97 -9.29
N VAL A 156 2.57 -20.41 -8.11
CA VAL A 156 3.80 -21.21 -7.91
C VAL A 156 3.69 -22.47 -8.76
N PRO A 157 4.70 -22.80 -9.57
CA PRO A 157 4.68 -23.97 -10.48
C PRO A 157 4.65 -25.30 -9.72
#